data_8c3ffcd5e2620b7c0a5b8b952c5c4391
#
_entry.id   8c3ffcd5e2620b7c0a5b8b952c5c4391
#
_cell.length_a   1.000
_cell.length_b   1.000
_cell.length_c   1.000
_cell.angle_alpha   90.00
_cell.angle_beta   90.00
_cell.angle_gamma   90.00
#
_symmetry.space_group_name_H-M   'P 1'
#
loop_
_entity.id
_entity.type
_entity.pdbx_description
1 polymer ?
#
loop_
_entity_poly.entity_id
_entity_poly.type
_entity_poly.pdbx_seq_one_letter_code
_entity_poly.pdbx_strand_id
1 'polypeptide(L)'
;MAVQRRFLYHGEVVAYAARLDQPRLRDVKGAVALPGTGGRVSLLETCDPGALVRFDYAASSVSGERYGEAYETRATCSIEGLDVCGVLRADLLSAVLTSSHVNEHTFHEETVTLKGLWVNGEYRATDSQILTRVRACPTLSKLKAAAAEDDRLKKSLASAGTSFDESGRPRPTSAGDLACHLFDPGSVRFRADGTSYEVFLGEYLVAERQRRLTMLRVEMKPTDAAAPAGGESVEGTVILLELRVNGYTHP
;
A
#
# COMPACT_ATOMS: atom_id res chain seq x y z
N MET A 1 -21.02 -33.44 18.23
CA MET A 1 -20.62 -32.09 18.68
C MET A 1 -20.42 -31.27 17.43
N ALA A 2 -21.15 -30.16 17.26
CA ALA A 2 -20.90 -29.22 16.17
C ALA A 2 -19.57 -28.51 16.45
N VAL A 3 -18.61 -28.59 15.55
CA VAL A 3 -17.37 -27.82 15.61
C VAL A 3 -17.76 -26.36 15.46
N GLN A 4 -17.57 -25.59 16.53
CA GLN A 4 -17.88 -24.15 16.51
C GLN A 4 -16.77 -23.46 15.71
N ARG A 5 -17.03 -23.16 14.43
CA ARG A 5 -16.12 -22.41 13.57
C ARG A 5 -15.89 -21.02 14.18
N ARG A 6 -14.65 -20.69 14.45
CA ARG A 6 -14.26 -19.38 14.99
C ARG A 6 -13.67 -18.53 13.86
N PHE A 7 -14.20 -17.34 13.70
CA PHE A 7 -13.61 -16.36 12.79
C PHE A 7 -12.38 -15.71 13.44
N LEU A 8 -11.27 -15.64 12.70
CA LEU A 8 -10.06 -14.94 13.11
C LEU A 8 -9.92 -13.68 12.27
N TYR A 9 -9.92 -12.55 12.95
CA TYR A 9 -9.66 -11.25 12.34
C TYR A 9 -8.17 -11.09 12.12
N HIS A 10 -7.78 -10.50 11.00
CA HIS A 10 -6.41 -10.11 10.74
C HIS A 10 -6.38 -8.79 10.00
N GLY A 11 -5.82 -7.78 10.64
CA GLY A 11 -5.63 -6.45 10.08
C GLY A 11 -4.34 -5.85 10.63
N GLU A 12 -3.58 -5.20 9.76
CA GLU A 12 -2.34 -4.51 10.07
C GLU A 12 -2.30 -3.18 9.36
N VAL A 13 -1.75 -2.19 10.04
CA VAL A 13 -1.48 -0.86 9.49
C VAL A 13 -0.08 -0.46 9.88
N VAL A 14 0.65 0.11 8.93
CA VAL A 14 1.93 0.77 9.15
C VAL A 14 1.87 2.12 8.46
N ALA A 15 1.96 3.22 9.22
CA ALA A 15 1.98 4.55 8.63
C ALA A 15 3.30 4.81 7.91
N TYR A 16 4.42 4.45 8.53
CA TYR A 16 5.75 4.66 8.01
C TYR A 16 6.68 3.54 8.41
N ALA A 17 7.47 3.06 7.46
CA ALA A 17 8.59 2.16 7.70
C ALA A 17 9.77 2.54 6.81
N ALA A 18 10.96 2.73 7.39
CA ALA A 18 12.20 2.95 6.67
C ALA A 18 13.21 1.84 6.96
N ARG A 19 13.85 1.38 5.91
CA ARG A 19 15.04 0.55 5.96
C ARG A 19 16.08 1.17 5.05
N LEU A 20 17.03 1.88 5.65
CA LEU A 20 18.15 2.47 4.95
C LEU A 20 19.42 1.70 5.31
N ASP A 21 20.24 1.45 4.31
CA ASP A 21 21.55 0.83 4.47
C ASP A 21 22.62 1.93 4.56
N GLN A 22 22.35 3.12 3.96
CA GLN A 22 23.20 4.30 4.03
C GLN A 22 22.35 5.60 4.10
N PRO A 23 22.37 6.40 5.19
CA PRO A 23 22.89 6.02 6.52
C PRO A 23 22.10 4.83 7.09
N ARG A 24 22.72 4.03 7.94
CA ARG A 24 22.05 2.85 8.51
C ARG A 24 20.93 3.26 9.46
N LEU A 25 19.68 3.08 9.01
CA LEU A 25 18.48 3.42 9.76
C LEU A 25 17.42 2.30 9.59
N ARG A 26 16.78 1.95 10.70
CA ARG A 26 15.54 1.18 10.69
C ARG A 26 14.56 1.87 11.62
N ASP A 27 13.46 2.33 11.08
CA ASP A 27 12.43 3.05 11.84
C ASP A 27 11.04 2.61 11.36
N VAL A 28 10.11 2.52 12.31
CA VAL A 28 8.70 2.18 12.05
C VAL A 28 7.82 3.04 12.94
N LYS A 29 6.86 3.74 12.35
CA LYS A 29 5.90 4.60 13.04
C LYS A 29 4.47 4.22 12.69
N GLY A 30 3.54 4.46 13.61
CA GLY A 30 2.12 4.24 13.38
C GLY A 30 1.77 2.79 13.06
N ALA A 31 2.50 1.82 13.63
CA ALA A 31 2.23 0.41 13.44
C ALA A 31 1.17 -0.09 14.43
N VAL A 32 0.06 -0.62 13.91
CA VAL A 32 -1.01 -1.25 14.69
C VAL A 32 -1.41 -2.58 14.06
N ALA A 33 -1.71 -3.57 14.91
CA ALA A 33 -2.19 -4.88 14.47
C ALA A 33 -3.42 -5.29 15.29
N LEU A 34 -4.37 -5.95 14.61
CA LEU A 34 -5.61 -6.40 15.22
C LEU A 34 -5.39 -7.76 15.91
N PRO A 35 -5.83 -7.92 17.18
CA PRO A 35 -5.91 -9.24 17.79
C PRO A 35 -6.85 -10.16 17.02
N GLY A 36 -6.51 -11.45 16.89
CA GLY A 36 -7.34 -12.43 16.16
C GLY A 36 -8.77 -12.58 16.70
N THR A 37 -9.02 -12.13 17.94
CA THR A 37 -10.35 -12.09 18.56
C THR A 37 -11.21 -10.90 18.14
N GLY A 38 -10.65 -9.96 17.36
CA GLY A 38 -11.31 -8.71 16.98
C GLY A 38 -11.09 -7.61 18.02
N GLY A 39 -11.90 -6.57 17.95
CA GLY A 39 -11.81 -5.35 18.73
C GLY A 39 -11.31 -4.18 17.91
N ARG A 40 -10.70 -3.17 18.57
CA ARG A 40 -10.18 -1.97 17.91
C ARG A 40 -8.84 -1.55 18.52
N VAL A 41 -7.90 -1.21 17.64
CA VAL A 41 -6.62 -0.59 18.02
C VAL A 41 -6.43 0.67 17.18
N SER A 42 -5.95 1.75 17.79
CA SER A 42 -5.64 3.00 17.10
C SER A 42 -4.41 3.66 17.69
N LEU A 43 -3.67 4.39 16.86
CA LEU A 43 -2.46 5.10 17.22
C LEU A 43 -2.40 6.42 16.45
N LEU A 44 -1.95 7.47 17.13
CA LEU A 44 -1.62 8.77 16.54
C LEU A 44 -0.13 9.04 16.80
N GLU A 45 0.60 9.36 15.75
CA GLU A 45 2.03 9.61 15.77
C GLU A 45 2.36 10.94 15.12
N THR A 46 3.43 11.56 15.61
CA THR A 46 4.09 12.71 14.98
C THR A 46 5.53 12.35 14.65
N CYS A 47 6.14 13.05 13.73
CA CYS A 47 7.53 12.80 13.35
C CYS A 47 8.47 13.80 14.00
N ASP A 48 9.70 13.34 14.31
CA ASP A 48 10.71 14.20 14.89
C ASP A 48 11.21 15.24 13.87
N PRO A 49 11.38 16.51 14.27
CA PRO A 49 12.02 17.52 13.44
C PRO A 49 13.44 17.09 13.08
N GLY A 50 13.79 17.07 11.79
CA GLY A 50 15.12 16.66 11.32
C GLY A 50 15.25 15.22 10.87
N ALA A 51 14.17 14.42 10.99
CA ALA A 51 14.12 13.08 10.40
C ALA A 51 14.16 13.14 8.86
N LEU A 52 14.69 12.09 8.25
CA LEU A 52 14.74 11.92 6.80
C LEU A 52 13.33 11.91 6.18
N VAL A 53 12.37 11.37 6.91
CA VAL A 53 10.94 11.42 6.59
C VAL A 53 10.23 12.21 7.68
N ARG A 54 9.50 13.23 7.29
CA ARG A 54 8.72 14.10 8.17
C ARG A 54 7.26 14.05 7.79
N PHE A 55 6.40 14.19 8.77
CA PHE A 55 4.96 14.40 8.61
C PHE A 55 4.41 15.12 9.83
N ASP A 56 3.34 15.87 9.65
CA ASP A 56 2.70 16.61 10.75
C ASP A 56 2.07 15.63 11.74
N TYR A 57 1.29 14.68 11.21
CA TYR A 57 0.79 13.54 11.98
C TYR A 57 0.43 12.36 11.08
N ALA A 58 0.40 11.18 11.70
CA ALA A 58 -0.10 9.96 11.11
C ALA A 58 -1.11 9.30 12.07
N ALA A 59 -2.30 9.01 11.57
CA ALA A 59 -3.34 8.31 12.30
C ALA A 59 -3.54 6.92 11.71
N SER A 60 -3.35 5.89 12.53
CA SER A 60 -3.52 4.48 12.19
C SER A 60 -4.61 3.86 13.02
N SER A 61 -5.50 3.08 12.42
CA SER A 61 -6.47 2.28 13.17
C SER A 61 -6.81 0.98 12.45
N VAL A 62 -7.12 -0.03 13.26
CA VAL A 62 -7.63 -1.31 12.77
C VAL A 62 -8.74 -1.78 13.70
N SER A 63 -9.82 -2.31 13.11
CA SER A 63 -10.95 -2.87 13.85
C SER A 63 -11.40 -4.19 13.24
N GLY A 64 -11.93 -5.07 14.11
CA GLY A 64 -12.55 -6.32 13.72
C GLY A 64 -13.84 -6.51 14.51
N GLU A 65 -14.97 -6.51 13.82
CA GLU A 65 -16.29 -6.53 14.44
C GLU A 65 -17.22 -7.52 13.72
N ARG A 66 -18.21 -8.01 14.45
CA ARG A 66 -19.26 -8.85 13.90
C ARG A 66 -20.56 -8.09 13.81
N TYR A 67 -21.14 -8.05 12.62
CA TYR A 67 -22.47 -7.46 12.36
C TYR A 67 -23.44 -8.53 11.90
N GLY A 68 -24.25 -9.07 12.81
CA GLY A 68 -25.15 -10.18 12.51
C GLY A 68 -24.37 -11.44 12.11
N GLU A 69 -24.49 -11.85 10.85
CA GLU A 69 -23.75 -12.99 10.27
C GLU A 69 -22.46 -12.58 9.56
N ALA A 70 -22.23 -11.28 9.40
CA ALA A 70 -21.04 -10.76 8.75
C ALA A 70 -19.91 -10.52 9.76
N TYR A 71 -18.68 -10.79 9.35
CA TYR A 71 -17.46 -10.42 10.05
C TYR A 71 -16.73 -9.39 9.22
N GLU A 72 -16.40 -8.23 9.81
CA GLU A 72 -15.72 -7.15 9.13
C GLU A 72 -14.37 -6.87 9.77
N THR A 73 -13.32 -6.78 8.94
CA THR A 73 -12.01 -6.26 9.32
C THR A 73 -11.77 -4.98 8.54
N ARG A 74 -11.45 -3.88 9.26
CA ARG A 74 -11.21 -2.58 8.65
C ARG A 74 -9.88 -2.02 9.11
N ALA A 75 -9.02 -1.68 8.16
CA ALA A 75 -7.75 -0.99 8.35
C ALA A 75 -7.85 0.42 7.78
N THR A 76 -7.39 1.42 8.53
CA THR A 76 -7.43 2.83 8.12
C THR A 76 -6.12 3.50 8.49
N CYS A 77 -5.58 4.30 7.58
CA CYS A 77 -4.44 5.15 7.85
C CYS A 77 -4.55 6.48 7.11
N SER A 78 -4.06 7.55 7.74
CA SER A 78 -3.83 8.84 7.10
C SER A 78 -2.50 9.43 7.54
N ILE A 79 -1.81 10.11 6.63
CA ILE A 79 -0.58 10.87 6.88
C ILE A 79 -0.79 12.24 6.28
N GLU A 80 -0.58 13.31 7.06
CA GLU A 80 -0.66 14.70 6.61
C GLU A 80 0.70 15.38 6.68
N GLY A 81 0.95 16.31 5.75
CA GLY A 81 2.17 17.12 5.71
C GLY A 81 3.44 16.29 5.44
N LEU A 82 3.34 15.25 4.60
CA LEU A 82 4.48 14.37 4.29
C LEU A 82 5.58 15.10 3.54
N ASP A 83 6.83 14.91 4.01
CA ASP A 83 8.07 15.30 3.32
C ASP A 83 9.11 14.18 3.47
N VAL A 84 9.60 13.64 2.35
CA VAL A 84 10.68 12.65 2.31
C VAL A 84 11.92 13.33 1.71
N CYS A 85 12.95 13.55 2.52
CA CYS A 85 14.24 14.14 2.11
C CYS A 85 14.13 15.50 1.38
N GLY A 86 13.01 16.21 1.50
CA GLY A 86 12.75 17.43 0.71
C GLY A 86 12.45 17.21 -0.77
N VAL A 87 12.57 15.98 -1.27
CA VAL A 87 12.41 15.61 -2.70
C VAL A 87 11.03 15.06 -3.04
N LEU A 88 10.32 14.49 -2.05
CA LEU A 88 8.96 14.01 -2.22
C LEU A 88 8.07 14.64 -1.14
N ARG A 89 6.96 15.25 -1.55
CA ARG A 89 5.99 15.86 -0.64
C ARG A 89 4.58 15.44 -1.03
N ALA A 90 3.72 15.30 -0.02
CA ALA A 90 2.29 15.12 -0.21
C ALA A 90 1.53 15.80 0.93
N ASP A 91 0.44 16.51 0.57
CA ASP A 91 -0.42 17.17 1.56
C ASP A 91 -1.19 16.14 2.39
N LEU A 92 -1.69 15.09 1.73
CA LEU A 92 -2.47 14.03 2.35
C LEU A 92 -2.30 12.70 1.63
N LEU A 93 -1.91 11.68 2.38
CA LEU A 93 -2.11 10.27 2.05
C LEU A 93 -3.20 9.72 2.95
N SER A 94 -4.23 9.08 2.41
CA SER A 94 -5.23 8.41 3.22
C SER A 94 -5.73 7.16 2.51
N ALA A 95 -5.91 6.10 3.27
CA ALA A 95 -6.49 4.87 2.77
C ALA A 95 -7.35 4.17 3.81
N VAL A 96 -8.39 3.51 3.32
CA VAL A 96 -9.23 2.57 4.05
C VAL A 96 -9.28 1.28 3.26
N LEU A 97 -9.08 0.18 3.93
CA LEU A 97 -9.21 -1.17 3.38
C LEU A 97 -10.11 -2.00 4.27
N THR A 98 -11.22 -2.48 3.73
CA THR A 98 -12.21 -3.27 4.45
C THR A 98 -12.29 -4.66 3.84
N SER A 99 -12.39 -5.68 4.68
CA SER A 99 -12.67 -7.06 4.30
C SER A 99 -13.90 -7.54 5.05
N SER A 100 -14.97 -7.85 4.33
CA SER A 100 -16.23 -8.34 4.88
C SER A 100 -16.44 -9.79 4.48
N HIS A 101 -16.74 -10.64 5.47
CA HIS A 101 -16.99 -12.06 5.29
C HIS A 101 -18.42 -12.37 5.67
N VAL A 102 -19.21 -12.82 4.70
CA VAL A 102 -20.59 -13.24 4.89
C VAL A 102 -20.74 -14.68 4.39
N ASN A 103 -21.07 -15.60 5.26
CA ASN A 103 -21.07 -17.04 5.00
C ASN A 103 -19.67 -17.52 4.50
N GLU A 104 -19.51 -17.99 3.29
CA GLU A 104 -18.21 -18.39 2.73
C GLU A 104 -17.65 -17.38 1.73
N HIS A 105 -18.30 -16.22 1.58
CA HIS A 105 -17.90 -15.19 0.63
C HIS A 105 -17.13 -14.07 1.31
N THR A 106 -16.07 -13.63 0.66
CA THR A 106 -15.25 -12.49 1.08
C THR A 106 -15.39 -11.36 0.08
N PHE A 107 -15.71 -10.18 0.59
CA PHE A 107 -15.78 -8.93 -0.18
C PHE A 107 -14.71 -7.97 0.34
N HIS A 108 -14.12 -7.20 -0.55
CA HIS A 108 -13.14 -6.19 -0.19
C HIS A 108 -13.54 -4.84 -0.79
N GLU A 109 -13.38 -3.81 0.02
CA GLU A 109 -13.58 -2.42 -0.39
C GLU A 109 -12.36 -1.60 0.00
N GLU A 110 -11.93 -0.74 -0.91
CA GLU A 110 -10.82 0.18 -0.68
C GLU A 110 -11.22 1.63 -0.99
N THR A 111 -10.76 2.55 -0.18
CA THR A 111 -10.81 3.98 -0.46
C THR A 111 -9.40 4.54 -0.33
N VAL A 112 -8.95 5.28 -1.34
CA VAL A 112 -7.63 5.91 -1.33
C VAL A 112 -7.74 7.38 -1.71
N THR A 113 -6.91 8.20 -1.07
CA THR A 113 -6.76 9.63 -1.36
C THR A 113 -5.28 9.97 -1.37
N LEU A 114 -4.83 10.58 -2.44
CA LEU A 114 -3.50 11.16 -2.59
C LEU A 114 -3.67 12.59 -3.08
N LYS A 115 -3.30 13.57 -2.25
CA LYS A 115 -3.42 15.00 -2.57
C LYS A 115 -2.08 15.69 -2.45
N GLY A 116 -1.85 16.68 -3.33
CA GLY A 116 -0.69 17.55 -3.27
C GLY A 116 0.62 16.79 -3.44
N LEU A 117 0.70 15.85 -4.39
CA LEU A 117 1.94 15.11 -4.67
C LEU A 117 2.91 16.00 -5.44
N TRP A 118 4.08 16.25 -4.84
CA TRP A 118 5.21 16.93 -5.44
C TRP A 118 6.42 16.01 -5.47
N VAL A 119 7.05 15.89 -6.61
CA VAL A 119 8.24 15.06 -6.82
C VAL A 119 9.34 15.92 -7.41
N ASN A 120 10.44 16.06 -6.69
CA ASN A 120 11.57 16.89 -7.07
C ASN A 120 11.16 18.33 -7.46
N GLY A 121 10.29 18.95 -6.66
CA GLY A 121 9.77 20.30 -6.87
C GLY A 121 8.68 20.44 -7.93
N GLU A 122 8.30 19.38 -8.63
CA GLU A 122 7.24 19.39 -9.63
C GLU A 122 5.96 18.77 -9.10
N TYR A 123 4.82 19.45 -9.29
CA TYR A 123 3.50 18.88 -8.99
C TYR A 123 3.18 17.72 -9.93
N ARG A 124 2.70 16.62 -9.37
CA ARG A 124 2.29 15.43 -10.10
C ARG A 124 0.80 15.19 -9.91
N ALA A 125 0.06 15.38 -11.00
CA ALA A 125 -1.33 14.93 -11.03
C ALA A 125 -1.36 13.39 -11.06
N THR A 126 -2.20 12.79 -10.22
CA THR A 126 -2.40 11.34 -10.18
C THR A 126 -3.80 11.01 -10.66
N ASP A 127 -3.92 10.09 -11.61
CA ASP A 127 -5.19 9.54 -12.07
C ASP A 127 -5.51 8.25 -11.30
N SER A 128 -6.67 8.20 -10.67
CA SER A 128 -7.16 7.05 -9.89
C SER A 128 -8.16 6.16 -10.66
N GLN A 129 -8.22 6.26 -11.99
CA GLN A 129 -9.16 5.45 -12.80
C GLN A 129 -8.94 3.95 -12.64
N ILE A 130 -7.69 3.52 -12.39
CA ILE A 130 -7.39 2.10 -12.11
C ILE A 130 -8.09 1.64 -10.84
N LEU A 131 -8.13 2.45 -9.79
CA LEU A 131 -8.87 2.15 -8.56
C LEU A 131 -10.33 1.83 -8.84
N THR A 132 -11.01 2.63 -9.66
CA THR A 132 -12.41 2.40 -10.03
C THR A 132 -12.59 1.06 -10.74
N ARG A 133 -11.64 0.68 -11.62
CA ARG A 133 -11.64 -0.60 -12.33
C ARG A 133 -11.42 -1.78 -11.39
N VAL A 134 -10.47 -1.65 -10.45
CA VAL A 134 -10.19 -2.68 -9.43
C VAL A 134 -11.40 -2.89 -8.52
N ARG A 135 -12.05 -1.80 -8.08
CA ARG A 135 -13.29 -1.87 -7.28
C ARG A 135 -14.43 -2.62 -7.97
N ALA A 136 -14.54 -2.51 -9.28
CA ALA A 136 -15.51 -3.29 -10.05
C ALA A 136 -15.20 -4.80 -10.04
N CYS A 137 -14.02 -5.21 -9.53
CA CYS A 137 -13.52 -6.58 -9.49
C CYS A 137 -13.31 -7.07 -8.05
N PRO A 138 -14.38 -7.29 -7.25
CA PRO A 138 -14.28 -7.61 -5.82
C PRO A 138 -13.58 -8.95 -5.52
N THR A 139 -13.41 -9.81 -6.52
CA THR A 139 -12.71 -11.10 -6.39
C THR A 139 -11.52 -11.19 -7.33
N LEU A 140 -10.52 -12.01 -6.95
CA LEU A 140 -9.35 -12.28 -7.78
C LEU A 140 -9.75 -12.84 -9.17
N SER A 141 -10.78 -13.67 -9.23
CA SER A 141 -11.28 -14.25 -10.51
C SER A 141 -11.84 -13.16 -11.42
N LYS A 142 -12.64 -12.23 -10.88
CA LYS A 142 -13.16 -11.08 -11.66
C LYS A 142 -12.05 -10.15 -12.14
N LEU A 143 -11.04 -9.91 -11.29
CA LEU A 143 -9.88 -9.10 -11.68
C LEU A 143 -9.09 -9.74 -12.83
N LYS A 144 -8.90 -11.08 -12.81
CA LYS A 144 -8.28 -11.81 -13.91
C LYS A 144 -9.06 -11.70 -15.22
N ALA A 145 -10.39 -11.84 -15.14
CA ALA A 145 -11.25 -11.73 -16.32
C ALA A 145 -11.22 -10.30 -16.90
N ALA A 146 -11.38 -9.28 -16.04
CA ALA A 146 -11.34 -7.89 -16.47
C ALA A 146 -10.00 -7.48 -17.09
N ALA A 147 -8.88 -7.97 -16.55
CA ALA A 147 -7.55 -7.69 -17.07
C ALA A 147 -7.29 -8.27 -18.48
N ALA A 148 -8.03 -9.30 -18.90
CA ALA A 148 -7.95 -9.82 -20.26
C ALA A 148 -8.60 -8.89 -21.29
N GLU A 149 -9.55 -8.06 -20.87
CA GLU A 149 -10.37 -7.20 -21.75
C GLU A 149 -10.05 -5.70 -21.62
N ASP A 150 -9.37 -5.28 -20.55
CA ASP A 150 -9.06 -3.89 -20.22
C ASP A 150 -7.56 -3.61 -20.31
N ASP A 151 -7.13 -2.94 -21.37
CA ASP A 151 -5.72 -2.61 -21.63
C ASP A 151 -5.09 -1.73 -20.54
N ARG A 152 -5.85 -0.82 -19.92
CA ARG A 152 -5.33 0.02 -18.83
C ARG A 152 -5.05 -0.81 -17.58
N LEU A 153 -5.99 -1.67 -17.20
CA LEU A 153 -5.82 -2.60 -16.09
C LEU A 153 -4.65 -3.56 -16.36
N LYS A 154 -4.57 -4.10 -17.59
CA LYS A 154 -3.47 -4.95 -18.02
C LYS A 154 -2.11 -4.24 -17.92
N LYS A 155 -2.03 -2.98 -18.38
CA LYS A 155 -0.82 -2.15 -18.26
C LYS A 155 -0.44 -1.91 -16.80
N SER A 156 -1.40 -1.61 -15.95
CA SER A 156 -1.17 -1.41 -14.51
C SER A 156 -0.66 -2.68 -13.83
N LEU A 157 -1.23 -3.84 -14.12
CA LEU A 157 -0.76 -5.13 -13.62
C LEU A 157 0.67 -5.43 -14.11
N ALA A 158 0.95 -5.22 -15.41
CA ALA A 158 2.28 -5.43 -15.97
C ALA A 158 3.34 -4.52 -15.33
N SER A 159 3.02 -3.24 -15.11
CA SER A 159 3.93 -2.27 -14.47
C SER A 159 4.24 -2.63 -13.02
N ALA A 160 3.33 -3.33 -12.34
CA ALA A 160 3.52 -3.84 -10.99
C ALA A 160 4.19 -5.25 -10.95
N GLY A 161 4.67 -5.75 -12.08
CA GLY A 161 5.40 -7.00 -12.19
C GLY A 161 4.54 -8.25 -12.40
N THR A 162 3.23 -8.11 -12.63
CA THR A 162 2.36 -9.24 -12.99
C THR A 162 2.71 -9.73 -14.40
N SER A 163 3.00 -11.02 -14.55
CA SER A 163 3.21 -11.67 -15.84
C SER A 163 1.89 -12.13 -16.47
N PHE A 164 1.91 -12.39 -17.78
CA PHE A 164 0.73 -12.83 -18.53
C PHE A 164 1.03 -14.14 -19.28
N ASP A 165 0.01 -14.95 -19.51
CA ASP A 165 0.09 -16.13 -20.36
C ASP A 165 -0.07 -15.78 -21.84
N GLU A 166 0.04 -16.77 -22.72
CA GLU A 166 -0.08 -16.61 -24.18
C GLU A 166 -1.48 -16.11 -24.60
N SER A 167 -2.50 -16.33 -23.79
CA SER A 167 -3.87 -15.83 -24.03
C SER A 167 -4.10 -14.42 -23.46
N GLY A 168 -3.05 -13.79 -22.88
CA GLY A 168 -3.12 -12.45 -22.30
C GLY A 168 -3.79 -12.42 -20.92
N ARG A 169 -3.94 -13.56 -20.24
CA ARG A 169 -4.48 -13.62 -18.88
C ARG A 169 -3.38 -13.44 -17.86
N PRO A 170 -3.62 -12.65 -16.78
CA PRO A 170 -2.61 -12.46 -15.76
C PRO A 170 -2.34 -13.75 -14.98
N ARG A 171 -1.05 -14.03 -14.78
CA ARG A 171 -0.56 -15.15 -13.98
C ARG A 171 -0.32 -14.67 -12.55
N PRO A 172 -0.98 -15.24 -11.54
CA PRO A 172 -0.64 -14.97 -10.15
C PRO A 172 0.80 -15.35 -9.84
N THR A 173 1.38 -14.70 -8.84
CA THR A 173 2.68 -15.10 -8.28
C THR A 173 2.60 -16.51 -7.68
N SER A 174 3.73 -17.06 -7.24
CA SER A 174 3.78 -18.32 -6.48
C SER A 174 2.95 -18.28 -5.18
N ALA A 175 2.70 -17.09 -4.63
CA ALA A 175 1.82 -16.88 -3.48
C ALA A 175 0.33 -16.80 -3.85
N GLY A 176 0.00 -16.85 -5.15
CA GLY A 176 -1.38 -16.84 -5.64
C GLY A 176 -2.00 -15.44 -5.75
N ASP A 177 -1.19 -14.39 -5.71
CA ASP A 177 -1.63 -13.00 -5.77
C ASP A 177 -1.35 -12.32 -7.13
N LEU A 178 -2.03 -11.20 -7.38
CA LEU A 178 -1.77 -10.27 -8.47
C LEU A 178 -1.41 -8.91 -7.87
N ALA A 179 -0.42 -8.25 -8.47
CA ALA A 179 -0.05 -6.87 -8.12
C ALA A 179 -0.50 -5.90 -9.21
N CYS A 180 -1.01 -4.73 -8.82
CA CYS A 180 -1.29 -3.61 -9.72
C CYS A 180 -0.95 -2.28 -9.06
N HIS A 181 -0.81 -1.22 -9.85
CA HIS A 181 -0.74 0.16 -9.37
C HIS A 181 -2.12 0.82 -9.48
N LEU A 182 -2.58 1.47 -8.41
CA LEU A 182 -3.90 2.14 -8.39
C LEU A 182 -3.89 3.51 -9.08
N PHE A 183 -2.70 4.08 -9.31
CA PHE A 183 -2.51 5.38 -9.95
C PHE A 183 -1.80 5.25 -11.30
N ASP A 184 -2.00 6.24 -12.17
CA ASP A 184 -1.25 6.41 -13.42
C ASP A 184 -0.57 7.80 -13.40
N PRO A 185 0.78 7.87 -13.52
CA PRO A 185 1.71 6.74 -13.64
C PRO A 185 1.84 5.92 -12.36
N GLY A 186 2.11 4.61 -12.50
CA GLY A 186 2.32 3.70 -11.36
C GLY A 186 3.66 3.90 -10.66
N SER A 187 4.64 4.53 -11.32
CA SER A 187 5.91 4.94 -10.70
C SER A 187 6.50 6.19 -11.37
N VAL A 188 7.33 6.89 -10.62
CA VAL A 188 8.08 8.07 -11.07
C VAL A 188 9.54 7.90 -10.71
N ARG A 189 10.46 8.16 -11.66
CA ARG A 189 11.91 8.09 -11.46
C ARG A 189 12.53 9.47 -11.62
N PHE A 190 13.47 9.81 -10.73
CA PHE A 190 14.25 11.04 -10.80
C PHE A 190 15.59 10.89 -10.09
N ARG A 191 16.45 11.90 -10.21
CA ARG A 191 17.76 11.94 -9.51
C ARG A 191 17.87 13.28 -8.77
N ALA A 192 18.37 13.20 -7.54
CA ALA A 192 18.68 14.37 -6.71
C ALA A 192 19.83 14.00 -5.76
N ASP A 193 20.73 14.96 -5.50
CA ASP A 193 21.81 14.89 -4.49
C ASP A 193 22.62 13.58 -4.51
N GLY A 194 22.99 13.10 -5.70
CA GLY A 194 23.76 11.87 -5.85
C GLY A 194 22.97 10.57 -5.62
N THR A 195 21.65 10.68 -5.47
CA THR A 195 20.74 9.54 -5.26
C THR A 195 19.74 9.42 -6.43
N SER A 196 19.51 8.21 -6.89
CA SER A 196 18.43 7.85 -7.81
C SER A 196 17.23 7.38 -7.00
N TYR A 197 16.08 7.98 -7.27
CA TYR A 197 14.82 7.69 -6.62
C TYR A 197 13.88 6.99 -7.59
N GLU A 198 13.19 5.95 -7.12
CA GLU A 198 12.02 5.38 -7.76
C GLU A 198 10.86 5.38 -6.77
N VAL A 199 9.81 6.12 -7.08
CA VAL A 199 8.60 6.27 -6.26
C VAL A 199 7.48 5.48 -6.89
N PHE A 200 7.00 4.45 -6.22
CA PHE A 200 5.86 3.62 -6.62
C PHE A 200 4.59 4.15 -5.98
N LEU A 201 3.52 4.27 -6.77
CA LEU A 201 2.27 4.91 -6.38
C LEU A 201 1.12 3.90 -6.32
N GLY A 202 0.57 3.68 -5.13
CA GLY A 202 -0.60 2.85 -4.90
C GLY A 202 -0.40 1.40 -5.31
N GLU A 203 0.64 0.73 -4.81
CA GLU A 203 0.83 -0.70 -5.03
C GLU A 203 -0.26 -1.49 -4.31
N TYR A 204 -1.07 -2.20 -5.07
CA TYR A 204 -2.18 -2.98 -4.55
C TYR A 204 -2.03 -4.46 -4.89
N LEU A 205 -2.00 -5.28 -3.87
CA LEU A 205 -1.83 -6.72 -3.97
C LEU A 205 -3.14 -7.42 -3.67
N VAL A 206 -3.60 -8.23 -4.62
CA VAL A 206 -4.89 -8.91 -4.62
C VAL A 206 -4.66 -10.42 -4.58
N ALA A 207 -4.92 -11.03 -3.43
CA ALA A 207 -4.98 -12.49 -3.27
C ALA A 207 -6.43 -12.94 -3.05
N GLU A 208 -6.68 -14.24 -2.97
CA GLU A 208 -8.04 -14.76 -2.81
C GLU A 208 -8.73 -14.27 -1.52
N ARG A 209 -7.98 -14.22 -0.40
CA ARG A 209 -8.50 -13.85 0.92
C ARG A 209 -7.79 -12.67 1.56
N GLN A 210 -6.80 -12.10 0.89
CA GLN A 210 -5.96 -11.02 1.42
C GLN A 210 -5.91 -9.86 0.46
N ARG A 211 -5.89 -8.66 1.03
CA ARG A 211 -5.54 -7.42 0.33
C ARG A 211 -4.43 -6.71 1.06
N ARG A 212 -3.49 -6.18 0.30
CA ARG A 212 -2.45 -5.29 0.80
C ARG A 212 -2.38 -4.06 -0.09
N LEU A 213 -2.40 -2.90 0.52
CA LEU A 213 -2.27 -1.61 -0.15
C LEU A 213 -1.05 -0.89 0.43
N THR A 214 -0.15 -0.45 -0.42
CA THR A 214 0.95 0.47 -0.07
C THR A 214 0.76 1.74 -0.89
N MET A 215 0.52 2.89 -0.22
CA MET A 215 0.24 4.14 -0.91
C MET A 215 1.46 4.71 -1.62
N LEU A 216 2.61 4.75 -0.93
CA LEU A 216 3.87 5.14 -1.53
C LEU A 216 4.99 4.21 -1.06
N ARG A 217 5.82 3.78 -1.99
CA ARG A 217 7.09 3.12 -1.72
C ARG A 217 8.19 3.87 -2.46
N VAL A 218 9.22 4.27 -1.74
CA VAL A 218 10.37 5.01 -2.28
C VAL A 218 11.60 4.13 -2.21
N GLU A 219 12.17 3.79 -3.35
CA GLU A 219 13.48 3.14 -3.43
C GLU A 219 14.54 4.19 -3.76
N MET A 220 15.64 4.13 -3.04
CA MET A 220 16.77 5.04 -3.14
C MET A 220 18.03 4.25 -3.40
N LYS A 221 18.81 4.65 -4.40
CA LYS A 221 20.07 4.02 -4.77
C LYS A 221 21.12 5.09 -5.08
N PRO A 222 22.37 4.92 -4.62
CA PRO A 222 23.45 5.79 -5.04
C PRO A 222 23.55 5.84 -6.58
N THR A 223 23.85 7.01 -7.13
CA THR A 223 24.19 7.10 -8.56
C THR A 223 25.70 6.89 -8.73
N ASP A 224 26.11 6.30 -9.87
CA ASP A 224 27.53 6.15 -10.24
C ASP A 224 28.23 7.51 -10.51
N ALA A 225 27.46 8.58 -10.65
CA ALA A 225 28.00 9.92 -10.73
C ALA A 225 28.54 10.35 -9.35
N ALA A 226 29.78 10.81 -9.30
CA ALA A 226 30.40 11.34 -8.08
C ALA A 226 29.40 12.29 -7.37
N ALA A 227 29.06 11.97 -6.12
CA ALA A 227 28.23 12.84 -5.31
C ALA A 227 28.85 14.25 -5.28
N PRO A 228 28.08 15.33 -5.39
CA PRO A 228 28.61 16.65 -5.21
C PRO A 228 29.37 16.73 -3.88
N ALA A 229 30.51 17.40 -3.85
CA ALA A 229 31.38 17.45 -2.68
C ALA A 229 30.58 17.82 -1.42
N GLY A 230 30.38 16.85 -0.52
CA GLY A 230 29.65 17.01 0.74
C GLY A 230 28.22 16.44 0.77
N GLY A 231 27.69 15.85 -0.33
CA GLY A 231 26.41 15.13 -0.33
C GLY A 231 26.59 13.66 0.03
N GLU A 232 25.95 13.19 1.08
CA GLU A 232 25.85 11.74 1.37
C GLU A 232 24.72 11.15 0.51
N SER A 233 25.06 10.17 -0.34
CA SER A 233 24.06 9.41 -1.09
C SER A 233 23.22 8.56 -0.12
N VAL A 234 21.93 8.41 -0.40
CA VAL A 234 21.03 7.59 0.40
C VAL A 234 20.76 6.27 -0.32
N GLU A 235 20.81 5.16 0.42
CA GLU A 235 20.45 3.84 -0.10
C GLU A 235 19.42 3.18 0.82
N GLY A 236 18.33 2.65 0.23
CA GLY A 236 17.33 1.90 0.98
C GLY A 236 15.91 2.07 0.46
N THR A 237 14.97 1.72 1.32
CA THR A 237 13.54 1.74 1.00
C THR A 237 12.75 2.43 2.12
N VAL A 238 11.81 3.28 1.72
CA VAL A 238 10.79 3.88 2.59
C VAL A 238 9.41 3.43 2.12
N ILE A 239 8.59 2.94 3.05
CA ILE A 239 7.19 2.58 2.84
C ILE A 239 6.34 3.58 3.62
N LEU A 240 5.34 4.14 2.95
CA LEU A 240 4.41 5.12 3.51
C LEU A 240 2.99 4.63 3.31
N LEU A 241 2.29 4.46 4.41
CA LEU A 241 0.93 4.00 4.51
C LEU A 241 0.74 2.62 3.86
N GLU A 242 1.01 1.57 4.62
CA GLU A 242 0.69 0.19 4.26
C GLU A 242 -0.48 -0.33 5.08
N LEU A 243 -1.49 -0.89 4.41
CA LEU A 243 -2.65 -1.55 4.99
C LEU A 243 -2.68 -3.00 4.55
N ARG A 244 -3.00 -3.90 5.48
CA ARG A 244 -3.28 -5.30 5.21
C ARG A 244 -4.55 -5.72 5.91
N VAL A 245 -5.43 -6.40 5.18
CA VAL A 245 -6.60 -7.07 5.76
C VAL A 245 -6.72 -8.47 5.23
N ASN A 246 -7.08 -9.36 6.11
CA ASN A 246 -7.38 -10.74 5.83
C ASN A 246 -8.41 -11.21 6.86
N GLY A 247 -9.19 -12.22 6.52
CA GLY A 247 -10.06 -12.88 7.46
C GLY A 247 -10.26 -14.32 7.03
N TYR A 248 -10.29 -15.22 7.98
CA TYR A 248 -10.57 -16.61 7.71
C TYR A 248 -11.29 -17.29 8.88
N THR A 249 -12.11 -18.26 8.54
CA THR A 249 -12.72 -19.14 9.53
C THR A 249 -11.75 -20.29 9.80
N HIS A 250 -11.46 -20.54 11.07
CA HIS A 250 -10.76 -21.75 11.50
C HIS A 250 -11.79 -22.87 11.68
N PRO A 251 -11.52 -24.09 11.18
CA PRO A 251 -12.38 -25.23 11.42
C PRO A 251 -12.45 -25.62 12.91
#